data_1170f324aa561986d6b4f9a352cc10fc
#
_entry.id   1170f324aa561986d6b4f9a352cc10fc
#
_cell.length_a   1.000
_cell.length_b   1.000
_cell.length_c   1.000
_cell.angle_alpha   90.00
_cell.angle_beta   90.00
_cell.angle_gamma   90.00
#
_symmetry.space_group_name_H-M   'P 1'
#
loop_
_entity.id
_entity.type
_entity.pdbx_description
1 polymer ?
#
loop_
_entity_poly.entity_id
_entity_poly.type
_entity_poly.pdbx_seq_one_letter_code
_entity_poly.pdbx_strand_id
1 'polypeptide(L)'
;FIGGGQAKSIGCLPKKGSKSARIMQPLQRSFELKEKDENGEAKYGSYMSYKCVPVFNVADVRGMDEQSEKKLQELIDKAVLTSAPRPLDERVKQAHDRLFQWEHQVKGVVKGGDRAYYRPTTDEIVIPKRYNFKNDESYLATFAHECIHSTMKRLDRKDLTYAQEELVAELGAYLICSRLEISNLDTKNHAAYLEAWCPMLKSDPKILFKSLANASKAADMVIGEQ
;
A
#
# COMPACT_ATOMS: atom_id res chain seq x y z
N PHE A 1 6.54 -4.37 -14.79
CA PHE A 1 6.99 -3.04 -15.20
C PHE A 1 8.47 -2.87 -14.92
N ILE A 2 9.15 -2.03 -15.72
CA ILE A 2 10.57 -1.68 -15.57
C ILE A 2 10.74 -0.16 -15.65
N GLY A 3 11.54 0.42 -14.78
CA GLY A 3 11.89 1.85 -14.85
C GLY A 3 12.74 2.16 -16.06
N GLY A 4 12.55 3.34 -16.69
CA GLY A 4 13.33 3.71 -17.89
C GLY A 4 14.84 3.73 -17.65
N GLY A 5 15.30 4.16 -16.47
CA GLY A 5 16.72 4.10 -16.08
C GLY A 5 17.23 2.68 -15.89
N GLN A 6 16.41 1.80 -15.29
CA GLN A 6 16.73 0.40 -15.11
C GLN A 6 16.80 -0.35 -16.45
N ALA A 7 15.87 -0.10 -17.37
CA ALA A 7 15.92 -0.65 -18.71
C ALA A 7 17.23 -0.25 -19.41
N LYS A 8 17.59 1.03 -19.36
CA LYS A 8 18.83 1.54 -19.94
C LYS A 8 20.09 0.92 -19.35
N SER A 9 20.13 0.67 -18.04
CA SER A 9 21.30 0.06 -17.37
C SER A 9 21.59 -1.38 -17.82
N ILE A 10 20.59 -2.09 -18.33
CA ILE A 10 20.74 -3.44 -18.89
C ILE A 10 20.81 -3.45 -20.44
N GLY A 11 20.97 -2.28 -21.07
CA GLY A 11 21.06 -2.15 -22.52
C GLY A 11 19.72 -2.28 -23.24
N CYS A 12 18.61 -1.96 -22.56
CA CYS A 12 17.27 -2.05 -23.13
C CYS A 12 16.63 -0.67 -23.30
N LEU A 13 15.78 -0.54 -24.30
CA LEU A 13 15.03 0.69 -24.58
C LEU A 13 13.54 0.39 -24.81
N PRO A 14 12.65 1.34 -24.46
CA PRO A 14 11.25 1.23 -24.84
C PRO A 14 11.10 1.17 -26.37
N LYS A 15 10.19 0.34 -26.84
CA LYS A 15 9.81 0.29 -28.26
C LYS A 15 9.22 1.63 -28.70
N LYS A 16 9.41 2.00 -29.95
CA LYS A 16 8.86 3.25 -30.52
C LYS A 16 7.33 3.25 -30.37
N GLY A 17 6.79 4.31 -29.76
CA GLY A 17 5.35 4.44 -29.52
C GLY A 17 4.86 3.88 -28.18
N SER A 18 5.73 3.24 -27.39
CA SER A 18 5.37 2.75 -26.05
C SER A 18 4.93 3.88 -25.13
N LYS A 19 3.86 3.65 -24.35
CA LYS A 19 3.38 4.58 -23.34
C LYS A 19 3.94 4.20 -21.96
N SER A 20 4.48 5.18 -21.25
CA SER A 20 4.91 4.98 -19.87
C SER A 20 3.76 5.23 -18.90
N ALA A 21 3.65 4.41 -17.84
CA ALA A 21 2.99 4.82 -16.63
C ALA A 21 3.96 5.67 -15.79
N ARG A 22 3.42 6.47 -14.89
CA ARG A 22 4.24 7.27 -13.96
C ARG A 22 4.01 6.80 -12.54
N ILE A 23 5.10 6.52 -11.84
CA ILE A 23 5.06 6.18 -10.42
C ILE A 23 5.81 7.22 -9.60
N MET A 24 5.39 7.40 -8.34
CA MET A 24 6.06 8.25 -7.38
C MET A 24 7.11 7.42 -6.64
N GLN A 25 8.38 7.72 -6.87
CA GLN A 25 9.49 7.09 -6.18
C GLN A 25 9.83 7.91 -4.93
N PRO A 26 9.75 7.35 -3.72
CA PRO A 26 10.20 8.03 -2.52
C PRO A 26 11.72 8.16 -2.52
N LEU A 27 12.20 9.32 -2.09
CA LEU A 27 13.61 9.63 -1.95
C LEU A 27 13.84 10.25 -0.57
N GLN A 28 14.63 9.60 0.26
CA GLN A 28 15.11 10.20 1.49
C GLN A 28 16.22 11.19 1.15
N ARG A 29 16.07 12.43 1.56
CA ARG A 29 17.06 13.47 1.41
C ARG A 29 17.55 13.91 2.79
N SER A 30 18.86 14.07 2.94
CA SER A 30 19.46 14.65 4.13
C SER A 30 19.85 16.10 3.87
N PHE A 31 19.85 16.90 4.93
CA PHE A 31 20.33 18.27 4.94
C PHE A 31 21.05 18.53 6.25
N GLU A 32 22.04 19.39 6.21
CA GLU A 32 22.81 19.78 7.38
C GLU A 32 21.97 20.74 8.24
N LEU A 33 21.89 20.45 9.52
CA LEU A 33 21.27 21.33 10.52
C LEU A 33 22.25 22.44 10.92
N LYS A 34 21.73 23.61 11.29
CA LYS A 34 22.55 24.71 11.81
C LYS A 34 23.17 24.39 13.18
N GLU A 35 22.64 23.42 13.88
CA GLU A 35 23.11 22.95 15.18
C GLU A 35 24.20 21.89 14.99
N LYS A 36 25.23 21.97 15.82
CA LYS A 36 26.29 20.96 15.91
C LYS A 36 26.03 20.05 17.10
N ASP A 37 26.61 18.86 17.09
CA ASP A 37 26.56 17.96 18.24
C ASP A 37 27.53 18.41 19.35
N GLU A 38 27.56 17.65 20.46
CA GLU A 38 28.41 17.92 21.62
C GLU A 38 29.91 17.86 21.29
N ASN A 39 30.29 17.22 20.17
CA ASN A 39 31.65 17.11 19.69
C ASN A 39 32.00 18.15 18.60
N GLY A 40 31.05 19.04 18.27
CA GLY A 40 31.21 20.06 17.23
C GLY A 40 31.01 19.57 15.79
N GLU A 41 30.53 18.32 15.60
CA GLU A 41 30.23 17.75 14.28
C GLU A 41 28.84 18.18 13.77
N ALA A 42 28.70 18.21 12.44
CA ALA A 42 27.44 18.62 11.80
C ALA A 42 26.33 17.61 12.06
N LYS A 43 25.19 18.07 12.57
CA LYS A 43 23.97 17.28 12.66
C LYS A 43 23.21 17.29 11.32
N TYR A 44 22.64 16.16 10.95
CA TYR A 44 21.87 16.03 9.73
C TYR A 44 20.40 15.72 10.05
N GLY A 45 19.52 16.48 9.44
CA GLY A 45 18.09 16.17 9.35
C GLY A 45 17.79 15.40 8.07
N SER A 46 16.67 14.69 8.03
CA SER A 46 16.22 14.06 6.80
C SER A 46 14.74 14.35 6.53
N TYR A 47 14.37 14.40 5.26
CA TYR A 47 12.99 14.50 4.82
C TYR A 47 12.75 13.61 3.63
N MET A 48 11.51 13.15 3.50
CA MET A 48 11.06 12.41 2.33
C MET A 48 10.68 13.38 1.22
N SER A 49 11.26 13.18 0.06
CA SER A 49 10.84 13.80 -1.19
C SER A 49 10.34 12.72 -2.16
N TYR A 50 9.63 13.13 -3.19
CA TYR A 50 9.09 12.20 -4.17
C TYR A 50 9.50 12.63 -5.57
N LYS A 51 9.94 11.66 -6.38
CA LYS A 51 10.27 11.87 -7.78
C LYS A 51 9.28 11.09 -8.63
N CYS A 52 8.68 11.77 -9.59
CA CYS A 52 7.85 11.10 -10.61
C CYS A 52 8.77 10.45 -11.64
N VAL A 53 8.72 9.12 -11.74
CA VAL A 53 9.55 8.35 -12.67
C VAL A 53 8.70 7.59 -13.68
N PRO A 54 9.08 7.55 -14.97
CA PRO A 54 8.38 6.74 -15.95
C PRO A 54 8.74 5.27 -15.77
N VAL A 55 7.73 4.41 -15.86
CA VAL A 55 7.87 2.96 -15.92
C VAL A 55 7.15 2.44 -17.16
N PHE A 56 7.68 1.38 -17.75
CA PHE A 56 7.16 0.76 -18.96
C PHE A 56 6.74 -0.68 -18.67
N ASN A 57 5.73 -1.16 -19.38
CA ASN A 57 5.50 -2.59 -19.42
C ASN A 57 6.74 -3.27 -20.03
N VAL A 58 7.20 -4.36 -19.44
CA VAL A 58 8.37 -5.10 -19.95
C VAL A 58 8.14 -5.61 -21.37
N ALA A 59 6.90 -5.92 -21.75
CA ALA A 59 6.51 -6.29 -23.12
C ALA A 59 6.73 -5.16 -24.14
N ASP A 60 6.78 -3.90 -23.68
CA ASP A 60 7.02 -2.72 -24.50
C ASP A 60 8.49 -2.29 -24.50
N VAL A 61 9.37 -3.12 -23.98
CA VAL A 61 10.82 -2.89 -23.93
C VAL A 61 11.52 -3.91 -24.84
N ARG A 62 12.66 -3.55 -25.39
CA ARG A 62 13.50 -4.43 -26.22
C ARG A 62 14.96 -4.24 -25.85
N GLY A 63 15.77 -5.28 -26.02
CA GLY A 63 17.22 -5.19 -26.00
C GLY A 63 17.75 -4.42 -27.21
N MET A 64 18.88 -3.76 -27.02
CA MET A 64 19.60 -3.11 -28.13
C MET A 64 20.46 -4.11 -28.93
N ASP A 65 20.81 -5.22 -28.30
CA ASP A 65 21.56 -6.34 -28.83
C ASP A 65 21.07 -7.66 -28.20
N GLU A 66 21.59 -8.78 -28.71
CA GLU A 66 21.20 -10.13 -28.25
C GLU A 66 21.49 -10.35 -26.76
N GLN A 67 22.58 -9.81 -26.22
CA GLN A 67 22.92 -9.93 -24.81
C GLN A 67 21.93 -9.17 -23.90
N SER A 68 21.53 -7.99 -24.32
CA SER A 68 20.54 -7.17 -23.61
C SER A 68 19.16 -7.80 -23.64
N GLU A 69 18.78 -8.41 -24.79
CA GLU A 69 17.52 -9.15 -24.92
C GLU A 69 17.49 -10.37 -23.98
N LYS A 70 18.60 -11.10 -23.89
CA LYS A 70 18.72 -12.22 -22.96
C LYS A 70 18.57 -11.78 -21.49
N LYS A 71 19.22 -10.67 -21.10
CA LYS A 71 19.08 -10.11 -19.75
C LYS A 71 17.64 -9.67 -19.45
N LEU A 72 16.96 -9.09 -20.44
CA LEU A 72 15.55 -8.72 -20.31
C LEU A 72 14.67 -9.94 -20.10
N GLN A 73 14.90 -11.00 -20.87
CA GLN A 73 14.16 -12.25 -20.76
C GLN A 73 14.39 -12.92 -19.39
N GLU A 74 15.62 -12.98 -18.90
CA GLU A 74 15.95 -13.50 -17.57
C GLU A 74 15.22 -12.74 -16.45
N LEU A 75 15.10 -11.40 -16.57
CA LEU A 75 14.33 -10.60 -15.61
C LEU A 75 12.82 -10.90 -15.68
N ILE A 76 12.29 -11.09 -16.90
CA ILE A 76 10.88 -11.45 -17.09
C ILE A 76 10.60 -12.82 -16.49
N ASP A 77 11.43 -13.82 -16.81
CA ASP A 77 11.27 -15.19 -16.32
C ASP A 77 11.35 -15.24 -14.80
N LYS A 78 12.31 -14.54 -14.19
CA LYS A 78 12.42 -14.42 -12.74
C LYS A 78 11.17 -13.77 -12.14
N ALA A 79 10.65 -12.70 -12.74
CA ALA A 79 9.44 -12.04 -12.27
C ALA A 79 8.20 -12.93 -12.41
N VAL A 80 8.08 -13.70 -13.50
CA VAL A 80 6.99 -14.66 -13.70
C VAL A 80 7.05 -15.78 -12.68
N LEU A 81 8.23 -16.34 -12.43
CA LEU A 81 8.41 -17.40 -11.42
C LEU A 81 8.06 -16.94 -9.99
N THR A 82 8.38 -15.68 -9.65
CA THR A 82 8.05 -15.10 -8.35
C THR A 82 6.61 -14.60 -8.23
N SER A 83 5.92 -14.37 -9.35
CA SER A 83 4.56 -13.82 -9.40
C SER A 83 3.51 -14.78 -9.95
N ALA A 84 3.83 -16.07 -10.10
CA ALA A 84 2.82 -17.08 -10.41
C ALA A 84 1.73 -17.06 -9.34
N PRO A 85 0.47 -16.74 -9.67
CA PRO A 85 -0.57 -16.60 -8.68
C PRO A 85 -0.81 -17.97 -8.02
N ARG A 86 -0.74 -17.99 -6.69
CA ARG A 86 -1.15 -19.15 -5.90
C ARG A 86 -2.64 -19.43 -6.15
N PRO A 87 -3.12 -20.66 -6.00
CA PRO A 87 -4.55 -20.97 -6.06
C PRO A 87 -5.35 -20.03 -5.14
N LEU A 88 -6.54 -19.60 -5.58
CA LEU A 88 -7.37 -18.62 -4.85
C LEU A 88 -7.64 -19.06 -3.41
N ASP A 89 -7.98 -20.33 -3.21
CA ASP A 89 -8.31 -20.89 -1.88
C ASP A 89 -7.10 -20.81 -0.94
N GLU A 90 -5.90 -21.05 -1.45
CA GLU A 90 -4.67 -20.96 -0.66
C GLU A 90 -4.35 -19.52 -0.28
N ARG A 91 -4.51 -18.57 -1.22
CA ARG A 91 -4.33 -17.13 -0.96
C ARG A 91 -5.31 -16.64 0.09
N VAL A 92 -6.57 -16.95 -0.05
CA VAL A 92 -7.64 -16.58 0.88
C VAL A 92 -7.35 -17.15 2.27
N LYS A 93 -6.93 -18.41 2.36
CA LYS A 93 -6.57 -19.05 3.64
C LYS A 93 -5.39 -18.34 4.29
N GLN A 94 -4.30 -18.10 3.57
CA GLN A 94 -3.13 -17.42 4.10
C GLN A 94 -3.43 -15.98 4.52
N ALA A 95 -4.23 -15.25 3.74
CA ALA A 95 -4.68 -13.91 4.06
C ALA A 95 -5.55 -13.91 5.33
N HIS A 96 -6.47 -14.87 5.45
CA HIS A 96 -7.27 -15.07 6.65
C HIS A 96 -6.37 -15.29 7.86
N ASP A 97 -5.49 -16.28 7.81
CA ASP A 97 -4.63 -16.66 8.93
C ASP A 97 -3.73 -15.49 9.36
N ARG A 98 -3.24 -14.70 8.39
CA ARG A 98 -2.38 -13.54 8.66
C ARG A 98 -3.16 -12.39 9.30
N LEU A 99 -4.32 -12.03 8.75
CA LEU A 99 -5.15 -10.94 9.27
C LEU A 99 -5.74 -11.28 10.65
N PHE A 100 -6.15 -12.52 10.86
CA PHE A 100 -6.77 -12.91 12.13
C PHE A 100 -5.78 -13.06 13.28
N GLN A 101 -4.48 -13.05 13.04
CA GLN A 101 -3.49 -12.85 14.10
C GLN A 101 -3.67 -11.49 14.79
N TRP A 102 -4.20 -10.48 14.07
CA TRP A 102 -4.49 -9.17 14.63
C TRP A 102 -5.66 -9.17 15.64
N GLU A 103 -6.54 -10.19 15.64
CA GLU A 103 -7.60 -10.31 16.66
C GLU A 103 -7.05 -10.26 18.08
N HIS A 104 -5.83 -10.74 18.30
CA HIS A 104 -5.18 -10.72 19.61
C HIS A 104 -4.65 -9.33 20.02
N GLN A 105 -4.64 -8.37 19.12
CA GLN A 105 -4.16 -7.01 19.34
C GLN A 105 -5.29 -6.04 19.70
N VAL A 106 -6.52 -6.41 19.44
CA VAL A 106 -7.74 -5.68 19.84
C VAL A 106 -8.42 -6.40 21.00
N LYS A 107 -9.30 -5.71 21.72
CA LYS A 107 -10.03 -6.33 22.84
C LYS A 107 -11.07 -7.36 22.42
N GLY A 108 -11.51 -7.31 21.17
CA GLY A 108 -12.42 -8.29 20.62
C GLY A 108 -12.80 -8.07 19.17
N VAL A 109 -13.23 -9.15 18.53
CA VAL A 109 -13.86 -9.12 17.20
C VAL A 109 -15.27 -9.69 17.32
N VAL A 110 -16.26 -8.83 17.14
CA VAL A 110 -17.69 -9.19 17.23
C VAL A 110 -18.17 -9.51 15.83
N LYS A 111 -18.54 -10.78 15.59
CA LYS A 111 -19.07 -11.25 14.28
C LYS A 111 -20.60 -11.20 14.30
N GLY A 112 -21.18 -10.17 13.67
CA GLY A 112 -22.64 -9.98 13.59
C GLY A 112 -23.03 -8.60 13.09
N GLY A 113 -24.33 -8.36 13.00
CA GLY A 113 -24.87 -7.11 12.47
C GLY A 113 -24.81 -7.04 10.94
N ASP A 114 -25.06 -5.83 10.41
CA ASP A 114 -25.14 -5.52 8.98
C ASP A 114 -24.04 -4.55 8.49
N ARG A 115 -23.24 -4.02 9.42
CA ARG A 115 -22.15 -3.07 9.15
C ARG A 115 -20.86 -3.51 9.78
N ALA A 116 -19.75 -3.18 9.12
CA ALA A 116 -18.41 -3.26 9.69
C ALA A 116 -18.02 -1.90 10.27
N TYR A 117 -17.36 -1.89 11.41
CA TYR A 117 -16.74 -0.71 12.00
C TYR A 117 -15.79 -1.08 13.14
N TYR A 118 -14.78 -0.27 13.33
CA TYR A 118 -13.98 -0.27 14.56
C TYR A 118 -14.59 0.66 15.59
N ARG A 119 -14.67 0.21 16.84
CA ARG A 119 -15.16 0.98 18.00
C ARG A 119 -13.98 1.42 18.88
N PRO A 120 -13.53 2.68 18.78
CA PRO A 120 -12.36 3.14 19.54
C PRO A 120 -12.52 3.12 21.05
N THR A 121 -13.75 3.29 21.56
CA THR A 121 -14.02 3.33 23.01
C THR A 121 -13.79 1.99 23.70
N THR A 122 -14.14 0.90 23.04
CA THR A 122 -14.00 -0.47 23.56
C THR A 122 -12.83 -1.24 22.94
N ASP A 123 -12.17 -0.66 21.92
CA ASP A 123 -11.10 -1.31 21.14
C ASP A 123 -11.58 -2.63 20.50
N GLU A 124 -12.77 -2.59 19.89
CA GLU A 124 -13.41 -3.75 19.27
C GLU A 124 -13.64 -3.52 17.80
N ILE A 125 -13.45 -4.56 17.00
CA ILE A 125 -13.87 -4.59 15.60
C ILE A 125 -15.21 -5.32 15.52
N VAL A 126 -16.21 -4.70 14.91
CA VAL A 126 -17.50 -5.33 14.56
C VAL A 126 -17.51 -5.60 13.07
N ILE A 127 -17.82 -6.83 12.67
CA ILE A 127 -17.89 -7.21 11.27
C ILE A 127 -19.08 -8.15 11.03
N PRO A 128 -19.84 -7.98 9.94
CA PRO A 128 -20.89 -8.93 9.57
C PRO A 128 -20.33 -10.34 9.42
N LYS A 129 -21.21 -11.33 9.57
CA LYS A 129 -20.81 -12.72 9.37
C LYS A 129 -20.34 -12.96 7.93
N ARG A 130 -19.31 -13.80 7.76
CA ARG A 130 -18.64 -14.07 6.46
C ARG A 130 -19.61 -14.39 5.32
N TYR A 131 -20.69 -15.13 5.59
CA TYR A 131 -21.69 -15.49 4.58
C TYR A 131 -22.57 -14.30 4.11
N ASN A 132 -22.49 -13.13 4.76
CA ASN A 132 -23.17 -11.91 4.33
C ASN A 132 -22.39 -11.16 3.25
N PHE A 133 -21.15 -11.57 2.97
CA PHE A 133 -20.32 -10.98 1.93
C PHE A 133 -20.46 -11.73 0.61
N LYS A 134 -20.21 -11.03 -0.49
CA LYS A 134 -20.27 -11.61 -1.83
C LYS A 134 -19.26 -12.76 -2.03
N ASN A 135 -18.09 -12.64 -1.43
CA ASN A 135 -17.03 -13.63 -1.44
C ASN A 135 -16.09 -13.38 -0.24
N ASP A 136 -15.16 -14.31 -0.04
CA ASP A 136 -14.20 -14.27 1.06
C ASP A 136 -13.21 -13.10 0.94
N GLU A 137 -12.83 -12.73 -0.28
CA GLU A 137 -11.94 -11.59 -0.50
C GLU A 137 -12.59 -10.28 -0.03
N SER A 138 -13.89 -10.08 -0.33
CA SER A 138 -14.63 -8.91 0.16
C SER A 138 -14.73 -8.87 1.70
N TYR A 139 -14.91 -10.04 2.34
CA TYR A 139 -14.89 -10.15 3.79
C TYR A 139 -13.53 -9.75 4.37
N LEU A 140 -12.45 -10.31 3.81
CA LEU A 140 -11.08 -10.02 4.26
C LEU A 140 -10.66 -8.57 4.00
N ALA A 141 -11.04 -8.00 2.86
CA ALA A 141 -10.77 -6.60 2.54
C ALA A 141 -11.47 -5.65 3.53
N THR A 142 -12.74 -5.93 3.87
CA THR A 142 -13.47 -5.17 4.88
C THR A 142 -12.83 -5.34 6.25
N PHE A 143 -12.44 -6.56 6.63
CA PHE A 143 -11.76 -6.79 7.89
C PHE A 143 -10.41 -6.06 7.96
N ALA A 144 -9.63 -6.06 6.88
CA ALA A 144 -8.39 -5.30 6.78
C ALA A 144 -8.62 -3.79 7.01
N HIS A 145 -9.67 -3.22 6.43
CA HIS A 145 -10.05 -1.82 6.63
C HIS A 145 -10.29 -1.51 8.12
N GLU A 146 -11.05 -2.34 8.81
CA GLU A 146 -11.31 -2.17 10.25
C GLU A 146 -10.07 -2.40 11.11
N CYS A 147 -9.18 -3.31 10.69
CA CYS A 147 -7.87 -3.48 11.34
C CYS A 147 -7.03 -2.22 11.24
N ILE A 148 -7.00 -1.53 10.10
CA ILE A 148 -6.28 -0.26 9.95
C ILE A 148 -6.85 0.80 10.89
N HIS A 149 -8.18 0.96 10.99
CA HIS A 149 -8.79 1.86 11.96
C HIS A 149 -8.37 1.53 13.40
N SER A 150 -8.27 0.26 13.75
CA SER A 150 -7.85 -0.16 15.10
C SER A 150 -6.42 0.24 15.45
N THR A 151 -5.56 0.53 14.45
CA THR A 151 -4.21 1.05 14.69
C THR A 151 -4.18 2.54 15.03
N MET A 152 -5.29 3.26 14.93
CA MET A 152 -5.36 4.72 15.08
C MET A 152 -4.75 5.20 16.41
N LYS A 153 -5.14 4.58 17.53
CA LYS A 153 -4.60 4.93 18.85
C LYS A 153 -3.15 4.47 19.04
N ARG A 154 -2.79 3.32 18.44
CA ARG A 154 -1.47 2.71 18.54
C ARG A 154 -0.41 3.50 17.79
N LEU A 155 -0.81 4.20 16.73
CA LEU A 155 0.04 5.05 15.88
C LEU A 155 -0.19 6.56 16.11
N ASP A 156 -0.92 6.92 17.19
CA ASP A 156 -1.22 8.32 17.58
C ASP A 156 -1.77 9.20 16.45
N ARG A 157 -2.76 8.65 15.68
CA ARG A 157 -3.42 9.36 14.57
C ARG A 157 -4.68 10.13 14.99
N LYS A 158 -4.80 10.52 16.25
CA LYS A 158 -5.98 11.19 16.82
C LYS A 158 -6.30 12.56 16.20
N ASP A 159 -5.30 13.22 15.59
CA ASP A 159 -5.44 14.57 15.04
C ASP A 159 -5.89 14.58 13.56
N LEU A 160 -6.12 13.41 12.97
CA LEU A 160 -6.65 13.31 11.62
C LEU A 160 -8.14 13.63 11.60
N THR A 161 -8.59 14.34 10.57
CA THR A 161 -10.02 14.47 10.31
C THR A 161 -10.60 13.12 9.90
N TYR A 162 -11.93 12.96 10.02
CA TYR A 162 -12.62 11.73 9.59
C TYR A 162 -12.26 11.34 8.15
N ALA A 163 -12.31 12.31 7.21
CA ALA A 163 -11.96 12.04 5.81
C ALA A 163 -10.49 11.61 5.61
N GLN A 164 -9.56 12.12 6.42
CA GLN A 164 -8.16 11.70 6.38
C GLN A 164 -7.96 10.30 6.95
N GLU A 165 -8.65 9.97 8.05
CA GLU A 165 -8.57 8.63 8.65
C GLU A 165 -9.19 7.57 7.73
N GLU A 166 -10.32 7.87 7.07
CA GLU A 166 -10.91 7.00 6.04
C GLU A 166 -9.95 6.78 4.86
N LEU A 167 -9.25 7.85 4.43
CA LEU A 167 -8.24 7.72 3.37
C LEU A 167 -7.08 6.82 3.81
N VAL A 168 -6.64 6.93 5.07
CA VAL A 168 -5.61 6.04 5.64
C VAL A 168 -6.11 4.60 5.69
N ALA A 169 -7.35 4.38 6.13
CA ALA A 169 -7.94 3.04 6.24
C ALA A 169 -8.08 2.37 4.86
N GLU A 170 -8.55 3.09 3.87
CA GLU A 170 -8.67 2.57 2.49
C GLU A 170 -7.32 2.26 1.86
N LEU A 171 -6.35 3.18 1.95
CA LEU A 171 -5.01 2.94 1.45
C LEU A 171 -4.32 1.78 2.18
N GLY A 172 -4.50 1.68 3.50
CA GLY A 172 -3.92 0.60 4.30
C GLY A 172 -4.53 -0.75 3.97
N ALA A 173 -5.86 -0.83 3.84
CA ALA A 173 -6.55 -2.04 3.40
C ALA A 173 -6.09 -2.48 2.00
N TYR A 174 -5.94 -1.53 1.07
CA TYR A 174 -5.41 -1.80 -0.26
C TYR A 174 -3.98 -2.38 -0.20
N LEU A 175 -3.10 -1.80 0.62
CA LEU A 175 -1.73 -2.30 0.79
C LEU A 175 -1.72 -3.72 1.39
N ILE A 176 -2.55 -3.99 2.41
CA ILE A 176 -2.70 -5.32 2.99
C ILE A 176 -3.18 -6.31 1.94
N CYS A 177 -4.27 -6.00 1.24
CA CYS A 177 -4.84 -6.88 0.20
C CYS A 177 -3.82 -7.16 -0.90
N SER A 178 -3.07 -6.14 -1.35
CA SER A 178 -2.02 -6.28 -2.35
C SER A 178 -0.90 -7.21 -1.89
N ARG A 179 -0.45 -7.09 -0.65
CA ARG A 179 0.63 -7.94 -0.08
C ARG A 179 0.16 -9.38 0.15
N LEU A 180 -1.10 -9.57 0.48
CA LEU A 180 -1.70 -10.89 0.69
C LEU A 180 -2.27 -11.51 -0.60
N GLU A 181 -2.10 -10.85 -1.74
CA GLU A 181 -2.55 -11.28 -3.06
C GLU A 181 -4.06 -11.58 -3.13
N ILE A 182 -4.86 -10.85 -2.36
CA ILE A 182 -6.33 -10.92 -2.43
C ILE A 182 -6.89 -9.69 -3.15
N SER A 183 -8.03 -9.90 -3.82
CA SER A 183 -8.69 -8.82 -4.56
C SER A 183 -9.40 -7.85 -3.61
N ASN A 184 -9.21 -6.56 -3.81
CA ASN A 184 -9.97 -5.49 -3.13
C ASN A 184 -10.73 -4.68 -4.20
N LEU A 185 -11.64 -5.34 -4.91
CA LEU A 185 -12.32 -4.75 -6.07
C LEU A 185 -13.72 -4.19 -5.76
N ASP A 186 -14.14 -4.08 -4.50
CA ASP A 186 -15.42 -3.45 -4.20
C ASP A 186 -15.31 -1.92 -4.23
N THR A 187 -15.22 -1.38 -5.45
CA THR A 187 -15.08 0.06 -5.73
C THR A 187 -16.35 0.87 -5.41
N LYS A 188 -17.47 0.22 -5.05
CA LYS A 188 -18.73 0.93 -4.81
C LYS A 188 -18.69 1.82 -3.57
N ASN A 189 -17.99 1.38 -2.52
CA ASN A 189 -17.82 2.17 -1.31
C ASN A 189 -16.86 3.34 -1.52
N HIS A 190 -15.86 3.20 -2.39
CA HIS A 190 -14.90 4.27 -2.69
C HIS A 190 -15.56 5.51 -3.32
N ALA A 191 -16.63 5.33 -4.11
CA ALA A 191 -17.33 6.44 -4.74
C ALA A 191 -17.91 7.44 -3.72
N ALA A 192 -18.40 6.95 -2.57
CA ALA A 192 -18.96 7.81 -1.51
C ALA A 192 -17.88 8.69 -0.84
N TYR A 193 -16.64 8.21 -0.77
CA TYR A 193 -15.55 8.97 -0.17
C TYR A 193 -14.86 9.93 -1.15
N LEU A 194 -14.98 9.72 -2.45
CA LEU A 194 -14.35 10.58 -3.47
C LEU A 194 -14.83 12.03 -3.36
N GLU A 195 -16.09 12.27 -3.01
CA GLU A 195 -16.63 13.61 -2.81
C GLU A 195 -15.93 14.36 -1.66
N ALA A 196 -15.53 13.66 -0.60
CA ALA A 196 -14.81 14.25 0.52
C ALA A 196 -13.30 14.36 0.24
N TRP A 197 -12.70 13.37 -0.43
CA TRP A 197 -11.27 13.35 -0.69
C TRP A 197 -10.82 14.31 -1.79
N CYS A 198 -11.59 14.43 -2.87
CA CYS A 198 -11.19 15.29 -3.99
C CYS A 198 -10.99 16.76 -3.60
N PRO A 199 -11.89 17.43 -2.86
CA PRO A 199 -11.65 18.79 -2.38
C PRO A 199 -10.47 18.89 -1.43
N MET A 200 -10.34 17.94 -0.49
CA MET A 200 -9.27 17.89 0.48
C MET A 200 -7.89 17.77 -0.20
N LEU A 201 -7.73 16.85 -1.15
CA LEU A 201 -6.48 16.65 -1.88
C LEU A 201 -6.17 17.76 -2.88
N LYS A 202 -7.19 18.46 -3.40
CA LYS A 202 -6.98 19.67 -4.21
C LYS A 202 -6.49 20.85 -3.36
N SER A 203 -6.93 20.98 -2.12
CA SER A 203 -6.50 22.05 -1.22
C SER A 203 -5.08 21.83 -0.69
N ASP A 204 -4.70 20.60 -0.37
CA ASP A 204 -3.35 20.22 0.04
C ASP A 204 -2.97 18.81 -0.46
N PRO A 205 -2.29 18.71 -1.61
CA PRO A 205 -1.84 17.42 -2.16
C PRO A 205 -0.88 16.64 -1.24
N LYS A 206 -0.24 17.30 -0.26
CA LYS A 206 0.67 16.65 0.69
C LYS A 206 -0.08 15.71 1.62
N ILE A 207 -1.38 15.90 1.80
CA ILE A 207 -2.24 14.99 2.58
C ILE A 207 -2.17 13.57 2.03
N LEU A 208 -2.15 13.38 0.71
CA LEU A 208 -2.05 12.05 0.12
C LEU A 208 -0.77 11.31 0.58
N PHE A 209 0.36 12.00 0.56
CA PHE A 209 1.64 11.39 0.96
C PHE A 209 1.70 11.07 2.45
N LYS A 210 1.14 11.96 3.29
CA LYS A 210 1.02 11.73 4.73
C LYS A 210 0.09 10.54 5.01
N SER A 211 -1.05 10.47 4.33
CA SER A 211 -2.00 9.36 4.47
C SER A 211 -1.40 8.05 4.01
N LEU A 212 -0.66 8.04 2.89
CA LEU A 212 0.03 6.84 2.41
C LEU A 212 1.13 6.36 3.38
N ALA A 213 1.90 7.28 3.96
CA ALA A 213 2.90 6.94 4.97
C ALA A 213 2.25 6.35 6.25
N ASN A 214 1.13 6.91 6.70
CA ASN A 214 0.36 6.38 7.82
C ASN A 214 -0.26 5.01 7.48
N ALA A 215 -0.80 4.85 6.29
CA ALA A 215 -1.37 3.61 5.79
C ALA A 215 -0.33 2.49 5.71
N SER A 216 0.89 2.80 5.23
CA SER A 216 1.99 1.82 5.19
C SER A 216 2.36 1.37 6.60
N LYS A 217 2.60 2.30 7.54
CA LYS A 217 2.90 1.95 8.93
C LYS A 217 1.79 1.12 9.58
N ALA A 218 0.53 1.45 9.30
CA ALA A 218 -0.61 0.70 9.81
C ALA A 218 -0.68 -0.72 9.22
N ALA A 219 -0.46 -0.86 7.92
CA ALA A 219 -0.40 -2.16 7.26
C ALA A 219 0.75 -3.02 7.79
N ASP A 220 1.96 -2.44 7.96
CA ASP A 220 3.12 -3.10 8.54
C ASP A 220 2.83 -3.58 9.97
N MET A 221 2.12 -2.78 10.76
CA MET A 221 1.70 -3.16 12.12
C MET A 221 0.72 -4.33 12.12
N VAL A 222 -0.24 -4.36 11.20
CA VAL A 222 -1.31 -5.38 11.14
C VAL A 222 -0.78 -6.73 10.64
N ILE A 223 0.02 -6.73 9.57
CA ILE A 223 0.47 -7.99 8.93
C ILE A 223 1.98 -8.23 9.04
N GLY A 224 2.73 -7.34 9.69
CA GLY A 224 4.18 -7.36 9.78
C GLY A 224 4.85 -6.78 8.53
N GLU A 225 6.12 -6.40 8.69
CA GLU A 225 6.97 -6.01 7.57
C GLU A 225 7.32 -7.25 6.72
N GLN A 226 7.38 -7.05 5.39
CA GLN A 226 7.87 -8.06 4.44
C GLN A 226 9.27 -7.70 3.96
#